data_ddbe6b2e1e4eab559b2c4dd270cef03c
#
_entry.id   ddbe6b2e1e4eab559b2c4dd270cef03c
#
_cell.length_a   1.000
_cell.length_b   1.000
_cell.length_c   1.000
_cell.angle_alpha   90.00
_cell.angle_beta   90.00
_cell.angle_gamma   90.00
#
_symmetry.space_group_name_H-M   'P 1'
#
loop_
_entity.id
_entity.type
_entity.pdbx_description
1 polymer ?
#
loop_
_entity_poly.entity_id
_entity_poly.type
_entity_poly.pdbx_seq_one_letter_code
_entity_poly.pdbx_strand_id
1 'polypeptide(L)'
;MSFKEKVSDIIYRKKTTLIAGVDPAEFEMGRGEKGLPRDVLKFDWTIEYIKAIAPFSLGIKLNAGYWMGENDIKAMKEIVKFAKSQNLIVIMDSKIADIGSTNDAWMYYWQKLGFDAITIAPYAGNIEDAINTAKNRNLGVFSMGLMSNPEFKTEMNFKNKDGISLWQARSQRALQAGVDGLVLGGTYNKDDVELINFLDITKKSDTLYLVPGIGEQGGKLGDFYLSGIDANRALINVGRGLMFCNGQNTTPEDQARVASKLQYEIQKYL
;
A
#
# COMPACT_ATOMS: atom_id res chain seq x y z
N MET A 1 -15.32 -3.83 -14.50
CA MET A 1 -15.21 -3.75 -13.03
C MET A 1 -14.13 -2.73 -12.71
N SER A 2 -14.49 -1.67 -11.99
CA SER A 2 -13.54 -0.66 -11.52
C SER A 2 -12.56 -1.23 -10.47
N PHE A 3 -11.49 -0.50 -10.15
CA PHE A 3 -10.55 -0.93 -9.12
C PHE A 3 -11.24 -1.13 -7.75
N LYS A 4 -12.10 -0.18 -7.34
CA LYS A 4 -12.84 -0.28 -6.06
C LYS A 4 -13.82 -1.45 -6.02
N GLU A 5 -14.53 -1.73 -7.12
CA GLU A 5 -15.41 -2.90 -7.20
C GLU A 5 -14.63 -4.21 -7.07
N LYS A 6 -13.44 -4.30 -7.69
CA LYS A 6 -12.56 -5.45 -7.57
C LYS A 6 -12.07 -5.64 -6.12
N VAL A 7 -11.68 -4.55 -5.45
CA VAL A 7 -11.30 -4.58 -4.03
C VAL A 7 -12.45 -5.10 -3.17
N SER A 8 -13.66 -4.54 -3.33
CA SER A 8 -14.85 -4.92 -2.56
C SER A 8 -15.23 -6.39 -2.76
N ASP A 9 -15.16 -6.89 -4.00
CA ASP A 9 -15.46 -8.29 -4.32
C ASP A 9 -14.49 -9.25 -3.62
N ILE A 10 -13.18 -8.94 -3.62
CA ILE A 10 -12.19 -9.79 -2.94
C ILE A 10 -12.34 -9.72 -1.41
N ILE A 11 -12.61 -8.53 -0.83
CA ILE A 11 -12.90 -8.40 0.61
C ILE A 11 -14.09 -9.27 0.99
N TYR A 12 -15.17 -9.20 0.21
CA TYR A 12 -16.36 -10.02 0.46
C TYR A 12 -16.05 -11.53 0.47
N ARG A 13 -15.24 -12.00 -0.50
CA ARG A 13 -14.90 -13.43 -0.63
C ARG A 13 -13.86 -13.91 0.39
N LYS A 14 -12.80 -13.14 0.60
CA LYS A 14 -11.67 -13.55 1.45
C LYS A 14 -11.77 -13.04 2.90
N LYS A 15 -12.71 -12.15 3.19
CA LYS A 15 -12.90 -11.53 4.52
C LYS A 15 -11.58 -10.98 5.08
N THR A 16 -10.89 -10.20 4.27
CA THR A 16 -9.60 -9.59 4.64
C THR A 16 -9.35 -8.31 3.86
N THR A 17 -8.69 -7.35 4.48
CA THR A 17 -8.14 -6.15 3.84
C THR A 17 -6.60 -6.13 3.88
N LEU A 18 -5.96 -7.27 4.18
CA LEU A 18 -4.52 -7.39 4.25
C LEU A 18 -3.87 -7.22 2.87
N ILE A 19 -2.98 -6.24 2.75
CA ILE A 19 -2.05 -6.06 1.64
C ILE A 19 -0.67 -6.48 2.09
N ALA A 20 -0.16 -7.56 1.55
CA ALA A 20 1.17 -8.04 1.88
C ALA A 20 2.23 -7.23 1.10
N GLY A 21 3.20 -6.65 1.79
CA GLY A 21 4.35 -6.01 1.16
C GLY A 21 5.28 -7.04 0.54
N VAL A 22 5.79 -6.75 -0.66
CA VAL A 22 6.72 -7.61 -1.42
C VAL A 22 7.97 -6.80 -1.77
N ASP A 23 8.76 -6.53 -0.75
CA ASP A 23 9.95 -5.68 -0.79
C ASP A 23 11.19 -6.48 -0.29
N PRO A 24 11.53 -7.64 -0.91
CA PRO A 24 12.63 -8.49 -0.47
C PRO A 24 13.96 -7.81 -0.80
N ALA A 25 14.61 -7.26 0.24
CA ALA A 25 15.94 -6.67 0.10
C ALA A 25 16.95 -7.76 -0.25
N GLU A 26 17.70 -7.57 -1.32
CA GLU A 26 18.82 -8.43 -1.67
C GLU A 26 19.92 -8.36 -0.59
N PHE A 27 20.71 -9.42 -0.47
CA PHE A 27 21.74 -9.52 0.57
C PHE A 27 22.66 -8.28 0.61
N GLU A 28 23.06 -7.80 -0.56
CA GLU A 28 23.96 -6.66 -0.76
C GLU A 28 23.36 -5.31 -0.30
N MET A 29 22.05 -5.24 -0.11
CA MET A 29 21.41 -4.06 0.48
C MET A 29 21.65 -3.93 2.00
N GLY A 30 22.28 -4.92 2.64
CA GLY A 30 22.72 -4.87 4.02
C GLY A 30 21.61 -4.77 5.06
N ARG A 31 20.45 -5.43 4.83
CA ARG A 31 19.31 -5.38 5.75
C ARG A 31 19.35 -6.45 6.86
N GLY A 32 20.41 -7.28 6.90
CA GLY A 32 20.59 -8.34 7.91
C GLY A 32 19.38 -9.28 7.94
N GLU A 33 18.86 -9.57 9.13
CA GLU A 33 17.70 -10.44 9.36
C GLU A 33 16.40 -10.04 8.63
N LYS A 34 16.36 -8.81 8.07
CA LYS A 34 15.23 -8.26 7.33
C LYS A 34 15.48 -8.21 5.82
N GLY A 35 16.39 -9.02 5.33
CA GLY A 35 16.72 -9.19 3.92
C GLY A 35 16.93 -10.65 3.55
N LEU A 36 17.04 -10.91 2.24
CA LEU A 36 17.30 -12.26 1.72
C LEU A 36 18.69 -12.75 2.13
N PRO A 37 18.85 -14.05 2.42
CA PRO A 37 20.17 -14.67 2.50
C PRO A 37 20.92 -14.57 1.16
N ARG A 38 22.27 -14.66 1.20
CA ARG A 38 23.15 -14.43 0.03
C ARG A 38 22.80 -15.28 -1.18
N ASP A 39 22.48 -16.55 -0.97
CA ASP A 39 22.32 -17.54 -2.05
C ASP A 39 20.85 -17.77 -2.43
N VAL A 40 19.95 -16.89 -1.98
CA VAL A 40 18.51 -17.00 -2.25
C VAL A 40 18.13 -16.16 -3.47
N LEU A 41 17.55 -16.81 -4.47
CA LEU A 41 17.05 -16.13 -5.66
C LEU A 41 15.77 -15.36 -5.32
N LYS A 42 15.81 -14.04 -5.46
CA LYS A 42 14.73 -13.10 -5.13
C LYS A 42 13.41 -13.48 -5.79
N PHE A 43 13.43 -13.89 -7.06
CA PHE A 43 12.23 -14.28 -7.79
C PHE A 43 11.57 -15.53 -7.18
N ASP A 44 12.33 -16.60 -6.98
CA ASP A 44 11.81 -17.87 -6.47
C ASP A 44 11.27 -17.71 -5.04
N TRP A 45 12.03 -17.01 -4.20
CA TRP A 45 11.59 -16.67 -2.85
C TRP A 45 10.26 -15.89 -2.86
N THR A 46 10.13 -14.92 -3.77
CA THR A 46 8.91 -14.11 -3.89
C THR A 46 7.70 -14.94 -4.31
N ILE A 47 7.88 -15.89 -5.23
CA ILE A 47 6.79 -16.78 -5.65
C ILE A 47 6.32 -17.65 -4.49
N GLU A 48 7.25 -18.25 -3.72
CA GLU A 48 6.89 -19.08 -2.55
C GLU A 48 6.22 -18.23 -1.45
N TYR A 49 6.71 -17.01 -1.20
CA TYR A 49 6.08 -16.07 -0.30
C TYR A 49 4.63 -15.77 -0.72
N ILE A 50 4.41 -15.43 -1.99
CA ILE A 50 3.05 -15.12 -2.49
C ILE A 50 2.14 -16.35 -2.36
N LYS A 51 2.61 -17.56 -2.67
CA LYS A 51 1.83 -18.80 -2.44
C LYS A 51 1.37 -18.93 -0.99
N ALA A 52 2.28 -18.68 -0.06
CA ALA A 52 2.01 -18.82 1.37
C ALA A 52 0.94 -17.84 1.88
N ILE A 53 1.01 -16.58 1.42
CA ILE A 53 0.13 -15.52 1.96
C ILE A 53 -1.17 -15.31 1.15
N ALA A 54 -1.26 -15.82 -0.07
CA ALA A 54 -2.38 -15.56 -0.97
C ALA A 54 -3.77 -15.95 -0.41
N PRO A 55 -3.94 -17.05 0.35
CA PRO A 55 -5.23 -17.38 0.94
C PRO A 55 -5.75 -16.34 1.94
N PHE A 56 -4.85 -15.61 2.59
CA PHE A 56 -5.12 -14.72 3.72
C PHE A 56 -5.09 -13.23 3.35
N SER A 57 -4.69 -12.90 2.11
CA SER A 57 -4.44 -11.52 1.66
C SER A 57 -5.44 -11.08 0.60
N LEU A 58 -5.84 -9.81 0.66
CA LEU A 58 -6.56 -9.10 -0.39
C LEU A 58 -5.66 -8.90 -1.62
N GLY A 59 -4.40 -8.58 -1.39
CA GLY A 59 -3.45 -8.27 -2.45
C GLY A 59 -2.02 -8.15 -1.98
N ILE A 60 -1.16 -7.76 -2.90
CA ILE A 60 0.26 -7.49 -2.66
C ILE A 60 0.62 -6.07 -3.10
N LYS A 61 1.67 -5.53 -2.49
CA LYS A 61 2.24 -4.24 -2.85
C LYS A 61 3.75 -4.36 -3.03
N LEU A 62 4.23 -4.09 -4.25
CA LEU A 62 5.65 -3.99 -4.57
C LEU A 62 6.09 -2.54 -4.46
N ASN A 63 7.24 -2.28 -3.81
CA ASN A 63 7.85 -0.97 -3.78
C ASN A 63 8.92 -0.88 -4.87
N ALA A 64 8.79 0.09 -5.77
CA ALA A 64 9.67 0.27 -6.93
C ALA A 64 11.16 0.24 -6.57
N GLY A 65 11.56 0.82 -5.41
CA GLY A 65 12.95 0.84 -4.97
C GLY A 65 13.60 -0.52 -4.71
N TYR A 66 12.81 -1.59 -4.56
CA TYR A 66 13.32 -2.95 -4.37
C TYR A 66 13.32 -3.78 -5.67
N TRP A 67 12.87 -3.21 -6.79
CA TRP A 67 12.64 -3.92 -8.05
C TRP A 67 13.28 -3.19 -9.24
N MET A 68 14.53 -2.75 -9.07
CA MET A 68 15.30 -2.00 -10.06
C MET A 68 16.56 -2.74 -10.56
N GLY A 69 16.71 -4.01 -10.19
CA GLY A 69 17.78 -4.87 -10.69
C GLY A 69 17.64 -5.21 -12.18
N GLU A 70 18.70 -5.66 -12.80
CA GLU A 70 18.79 -5.93 -14.26
C GLU A 70 17.66 -6.84 -14.78
N ASN A 71 17.27 -7.86 -14.01
CA ASN A 71 16.21 -8.81 -14.38
C ASN A 71 14.85 -8.52 -13.75
N ASP A 72 14.75 -7.49 -12.91
CA ASP A 72 13.56 -7.24 -12.09
C ASP A 72 12.31 -6.90 -12.91
N ILE A 73 12.45 -6.25 -14.06
CA ILE A 73 11.31 -5.93 -14.92
C ILE A 73 10.65 -7.21 -15.46
N LYS A 74 11.45 -8.20 -15.85
CA LYS A 74 10.91 -9.50 -16.29
C LYS A 74 10.31 -10.27 -15.12
N ALA A 75 11.00 -10.27 -13.98
CA ALA A 75 10.53 -10.90 -12.75
C ALA A 75 9.20 -10.31 -12.28
N MET A 76 9.08 -8.99 -12.21
CA MET A 76 7.82 -8.30 -11.85
C MET A 76 6.65 -8.70 -12.73
N LYS A 77 6.86 -8.84 -14.04
CA LYS A 77 5.80 -9.26 -14.96
C LYS A 77 5.25 -10.64 -14.61
N GLU A 78 6.12 -11.60 -14.33
CA GLU A 78 5.70 -12.95 -13.95
C GLU A 78 5.10 -12.98 -12.52
N ILE A 79 5.65 -12.21 -11.59
CA ILE A 79 5.10 -12.05 -10.24
C ILE A 79 3.68 -11.48 -10.28
N VAL A 80 3.46 -10.41 -11.06
CA VAL A 80 2.13 -9.80 -11.22
C VAL A 80 1.14 -10.81 -11.83
N LYS A 81 1.54 -11.52 -12.87
CA LYS A 81 0.73 -12.56 -13.49
C LYS A 81 0.39 -13.67 -12.50
N PHE A 82 1.37 -14.14 -11.75
CA PHE A 82 1.17 -15.16 -10.72
C PHE A 82 0.23 -14.68 -9.61
N ALA A 83 0.46 -13.49 -9.05
CA ALA A 83 -0.40 -12.93 -8.01
C ALA A 83 -1.87 -12.82 -8.47
N LYS A 84 -2.09 -12.38 -9.71
CA LYS A 84 -3.45 -12.32 -10.29
C LYS A 84 -4.09 -13.71 -10.44
N SER A 85 -3.32 -14.75 -10.76
CA SER A 85 -3.83 -16.12 -10.77
C SER A 85 -4.27 -16.62 -9.40
N GLN A 86 -3.74 -16.01 -8.32
CA GLN A 86 -4.14 -16.27 -6.93
C GLN A 86 -5.30 -15.35 -6.45
N ASN A 87 -5.95 -14.63 -7.35
CA ASN A 87 -7.00 -13.65 -7.03
C ASN A 87 -6.54 -12.57 -6.05
N LEU A 88 -5.35 -12.03 -6.27
CA LEU A 88 -4.80 -10.89 -5.54
C LEU A 88 -4.86 -9.63 -6.39
N ILE A 89 -5.16 -8.48 -5.77
CA ILE A 89 -4.83 -7.18 -6.37
C ILE A 89 -3.33 -6.93 -6.27
N VAL A 90 -2.78 -6.18 -7.23
CA VAL A 90 -1.35 -5.87 -7.25
C VAL A 90 -1.14 -4.36 -7.35
N ILE A 91 -0.53 -3.79 -6.33
CA ILE A 91 -0.27 -2.35 -6.21
C ILE A 91 1.22 -2.09 -6.44
N MET A 92 1.56 -1.12 -7.29
CA MET A 92 2.92 -0.59 -7.41
C MET A 92 3.07 0.65 -6.52
N ASP A 93 3.91 0.54 -5.50
CA ASP A 93 4.28 1.65 -4.63
C ASP A 93 5.45 2.42 -5.25
N SER A 94 5.14 3.24 -6.25
CA SER A 94 6.10 4.02 -7.05
C SER A 94 6.24 5.47 -6.61
N LYS A 95 5.25 6.00 -5.86
CA LYS A 95 5.22 7.39 -5.39
C LYS A 95 5.57 8.39 -6.48
N ILE A 96 4.94 8.24 -7.66
CA ILE A 96 5.19 9.10 -8.82
C ILE A 96 4.96 10.56 -8.42
N ALA A 97 5.94 11.43 -8.67
CA ALA A 97 5.96 12.82 -8.21
C ALA A 97 6.34 13.83 -9.30
N ASP A 98 6.30 13.43 -10.55
CA ASP A 98 6.68 14.23 -11.71
C ASP A 98 5.45 14.91 -12.35
N ILE A 99 5.61 15.47 -13.53
CA ILE A 99 4.57 16.20 -14.27
C ILE A 99 4.34 15.59 -15.67
N GLY A 100 3.13 15.85 -16.22
CA GLY A 100 2.79 15.61 -17.63
C GLY A 100 3.22 14.26 -18.18
N SER A 101 3.98 14.29 -19.27
CA SER A 101 4.41 13.10 -20.01
C SER A 101 5.30 12.13 -19.22
N THR A 102 6.04 12.61 -18.22
CA THR A 102 6.85 11.73 -17.36
C THR A 102 5.96 10.86 -16.46
N ASN A 103 4.92 11.47 -15.87
CA ASN A 103 3.92 10.70 -15.12
C ASN A 103 3.23 9.66 -16.00
N ASP A 104 2.84 10.06 -17.22
CA ASP A 104 2.20 9.18 -18.18
C ASP A 104 3.11 8.01 -18.58
N ALA A 105 4.41 8.25 -18.79
CA ALA A 105 5.37 7.20 -19.11
C ALA A 105 5.50 6.16 -17.96
N TRP A 106 5.61 6.59 -16.72
CA TRP A 106 5.61 5.68 -15.56
C TRP A 106 4.33 4.83 -15.50
N MET A 107 3.17 5.47 -15.64
CA MET A 107 1.87 4.82 -15.58
C MET A 107 1.67 3.84 -16.74
N TYR A 108 2.17 4.16 -17.93
CA TYR A 108 2.19 3.25 -19.09
C TYR A 108 2.93 1.95 -18.76
N TYR A 109 4.13 2.05 -18.18
CA TYR A 109 4.91 0.85 -17.87
C TYR A 109 4.26 0.01 -16.77
N TRP A 110 3.72 0.62 -15.73
CA TRP A 110 3.03 -0.11 -14.67
C TRP A 110 1.76 -0.81 -15.18
N GLN A 111 0.98 -0.14 -16.03
CA GLN A 111 -0.14 -0.76 -16.74
C GLN A 111 0.32 -1.95 -17.60
N LYS A 112 1.38 -1.77 -18.39
CA LYS A 112 1.92 -2.81 -19.28
C LYS A 112 2.43 -4.03 -18.53
N LEU A 113 2.96 -3.86 -17.33
CA LEU A 113 3.35 -4.95 -16.43
C LEU A 113 2.13 -5.62 -15.76
N GLY A 114 0.97 -4.98 -15.82
CA GLY A 114 -0.30 -5.54 -15.34
C GLY A 114 -0.66 -5.16 -13.91
N PHE A 115 -0.07 -4.14 -13.32
CA PHE A 115 -0.49 -3.63 -12.01
C PHE A 115 -1.94 -3.14 -12.04
N ASP A 116 -2.65 -3.28 -10.93
CA ASP A 116 -4.04 -2.83 -10.79
C ASP A 116 -4.11 -1.39 -10.26
N ALA A 117 -3.13 -0.98 -9.46
CA ALA A 117 -3.08 0.36 -8.87
C ALA A 117 -1.63 0.83 -8.65
N ILE A 118 -1.49 2.13 -8.45
CA ILE A 118 -0.21 2.80 -8.18
C ILE A 118 -0.33 3.78 -7.02
N THR A 119 0.81 4.18 -6.44
CA THR A 119 0.87 5.33 -5.53
C THR A 119 1.45 6.55 -6.25
N ILE A 120 0.90 7.73 -5.97
CA ILE A 120 1.40 9.04 -6.42
C ILE A 120 1.74 9.92 -5.21
N ALA A 121 2.78 10.75 -5.35
CA ALA A 121 3.13 11.76 -4.36
C ALA A 121 2.88 13.15 -4.98
N PRO A 122 1.81 13.87 -4.61
CA PRO A 122 1.37 15.07 -5.34
C PRO A 122 2.21 16.30 -4.97
N TYR A 123 3.53 16.17 -5.06
CA TYR A 123 4.47 17.23 -4.71
C TYR A 123 4.43 18.39 -5.72
N ALA A 124 4.35 18.08 -7.01
CA ALA A 124 4.37 19.08 -8.09
C ALA A 124 3.07 19.91 -8.20
N GLY A 125 2.06 19.63 -7.38
CA GLY A 125 0.80 20.39 -7.39
C GLY A 125 -0.19 20.02 -8.50
N ASN A 126 0.13 19.07 -9.37
CA ASN A 126 -0.64 18.61 -10.52
C ASN A 126 -1.48 17.36 -10.25
N ILE A 127 -2.11 17.31 -9.08
CA ILE A 127 -2.77 16.08 -8.58
C ILE A 127 -3.94 15.64 -9.48
N GLU A 128 -4.70 16.59 -10.00
CA GLU A 128 -5.85 16.35 -10.87
C GLU A 128 -5.41 15.70 -12.18
N ASP A 129 -4.35 16.24 -12.79
CA ASP A 129 -3.76 15.70 -14.02
C ASP A 129 -3.22 14.28 -13.82
N ALA A 130 -2.46 14.06 -12.75
CA ALA A 130 -1.91 12.73 -12.43
C ALA A 130 -3.02 11.68 -12.22
N ILE A 131 -4.10 12.02 -11.51
CA ILE A 131 -5.24 11.12 -11.29
C ILE A 131 -5.95 10.80 -12.60
N ASN A 132 -6.21 11.81 -13.45
CA ASN A 132 -6.87 11.62 -14.74
C ASN A 132 -6.02 10.76 -15.68
N THR A 133 -4.71 10.98 -15.71
CA THR A 133 -3.77 10.17 -16.50
C THR A 133 -3.80 8.71 -16.10
N ALA A 134 -3.79 8.41 -14.80
CA ALA A 134 -3.88 7.03 -14.31
C ALA A 134 -5.23 6.37 -14.64
N LYS A 135 -6.35 7.11 -14.49
CA LYS A 135 -7.68 6.62 -14.86
C LYS A 135 -7.78 6.27 -16.35
N ASN A 136 -7.21 7.11 -17.22
CA ASN A 136 -7.17 6.86 -18.67
C ASN A 136 -6.38 5.58 -19.00
N ARG A 137 -5.51 5.14 -18.10
CA ARG A 137 -4.77 3.87 -18.20
C ARG A 137 -5.41 2.73 -17.42
N ASN A 138 -6.62 2.89 -16.89
CA ASN A 138 -7.33 1.91 -16.06
C ASN A 138 -6.51 1.47 -14.81
N LEU A 139 -5.72 2.38 -14.25
CA LEU A 139 -5.00 2.17 -12.99
C LEU A 139 -5.76 2.81 -11.83
N GLY A 140 -5.95 2.06 -10.75
CA GLY A 140 -6.34 2.61 -9.46
C GLY A 140 -5.24 3.52 -8.90
N VAL A 141 -5.61 4.54 -8.15
CA VAL A 141 -4.66 5.54 -7.64
C VAL A 141 -4.79 5.71 -6.14
N PHE A 142 -3.65 5.59 -5.44
CA PHE A 142 -3.50 6.02 -4.05
C PHE A 142 -2.61 7.25 -3.98
N SER A 143 -3.15 8.38 -3.51
CA SER A 143 -2.35 9.58 -3.27
C SER A 143 -1.74 9.56 -1.87
N MET A 144 -0.45 9.94 -1.78
CA MET A 144 0.20 10.12 -0.48
C MET A 144 -0.50 11.21 0.30
N GLY A 145 -0.94 10.86 1.52
CA GLY A 145 -1.58 11.76 2.48
C GLY A 145 -0.76 11.87 3.77
N LEU A 146 -1.14 11.15 4.81
CA LEU A 146 -0.48 11.15 6.11
C LEU A 146 0.59 10.05 6.17
N MET A 147 1.86 10.45 6.27
CA MET A 147 2.99 9.52 6.30
C MET A 147 3.21 8.92 7.70
N SER A 148 3.72 7.68 7.75
CA SER A 148 3.93 6.95 9.01
C SER A 148 5.27 7.24 9.72
N ASN A 149 6.20 7.92 9.07
CA ASN A 149 7.53 8.22 9.63
C ASN A 149 7.47 9.41 10.61
N PRO A 150 8.30 9.42 11.66
CA PRO A 150 8.25 10.45 12.71
C PRO A 150 8.51 11.88 12.20
N GLU A 151 9.38 12.03 11.19
CA GLU A 151 9.76 13.32 10.62
C GLU A 151 8.57 14.03 9.97
N PHE A 152 7.56 13.29 9.54
CA PHE A 152 6.37 13.84 8.90
C PHE A 152 5.56 14.75 9.84
N LYS A 153 5.73 14.64 11.16
CA LYS A 153 5.14 15.56 12.13
C LYS A 153 5.56 17.01 11.90
N THR A 154 6.78 17.22 11.39
CA THR A 154 7.24 18.56 10.99
C THR A 154 6.42 19.11 9.83
N GLU A 155 6.14 18.26 8.81
CA GLU A 155 5.31 18.64 7.66
C GLU A 155 3.84 18.92 8.05
N MET A 156 3.32 18.23 9.07
CA MET A 156 1.97 18.46 9.58
C MET A 156 1.80 19.87 10.19
N ASN A 157 2.88 20.48 10.65
CA ASN A 157 2.85 21.84 11.22
C ASN A 157 2.71 22.94 10.16
N PHE A 158 2.98 22.63 8.89
CA PHE A 158 2.75 23.58 7.81
C PHE A 158 1.25 23.69 7.52
N LYS A 159 0.67 24.83 7.88
CA LYS A 159 -0.75 25.10 7.69
C LYS A 159 -0.96 26.24 6.70
N ASN A 160 -2.04 26.13 5.93
CA ASN A 160 -2.48 27.22 5.06
C ASN A 160 -3.09 28.38 5.89
N LYS A 161 -3.52 29.47 5.21
CA LYS A 161 -4.15 30.63 5.87
C LYS A 161 -5.44 30.29 6.65
N ASP A 162 -6.08 29.17 6.35
CA ASP A 162 -7.31 28.70 6.98
C ASP A 162 -7.03 27.72 8.13
N GLY A 163 -5.74 27.53 8.49
CA GLY A 163 -5.31 26.64 9.56
C GLY A 163 -5.32 25.14 9.19
N ILE A 164 -5.57 24.80 7.93
CA ILE A 164 -5.61 23.42 7.43
C ILE A 164 -4.17 22.98 7.14
N SER A 165 -3.76 21.81 7.64
CA SER A 165 -2.45 21.27 7.38
C SER A 165 -2.26 20.91 5.89
N LEU A 166 -1.01 20.96 5.42
CA LEU A 166 -0.69 20.76 4.01
C LEU A 166 -1.12 19.38 3.51
N TRP A 167 -0.95 18.34 4.34
CA TRP A 167 -1.37 16.99 3.99
C TRP A 167 -2.89 16.88 3.82
N GLN A 168 -3.67 17.54 4.69
CA GLN A 168 -5.13 17.58 4.58
C GLN A 168 -5.58 18.30 3.32
N ALA A 169 -4.99 19.48 3.03
CA ALA A 169 -5.32 20.24 1.84
C ALA A 169 -5.02 19.46 0.54
N ARG A 170 -3.88 18.76 0.48
CA ARG A 170 -3.54 17.89 -0.66
C ARG A 170 -4.49 16.70 -0.77
N SER A 171 -4.82 16.07 0.35
CA SER A 171 -5.76 14.95 0.38
C SER A 171 -7.16 15.36 -0.07
N GLN A 172 -7.65 16.53 0.36
CA GLN A 172 -8.94 17.07 -0.09
C GLN A 172 -8.96 17.31 -1.61
N ARG A 173 -7.89 17.88 -2.18
CA ARG A 173 -7.77 18.03 -3.64
C ARG A 173 -7.78 16.69 -4.36
N ALA A 174 -7.09 15.67 -3.83
CA ALA A 174 -7.12 14.33 -4.39
C ALA A 174 -8.53 13.72 -4.39
N LEU A 175 -9.27 13.91 -3.30
CA LEU A 175 -10.67 13.47 -3.18
C LEU A 175 -11.57 14.16 -4.20
N GLN A 176 -11.43 15.48 -4.37
CA GLN A 176 -12.17 16.26 -5.36
C GLN A 176 -11.88 15.82 -6.79
N ALA A 177 -10.63 15.43 -7.08
CA ALA A 177 -10.23 14.84 -8.36
C ALA A 177 -10.69 13.38 -8.55
N GLY A 178 -11.33 12.80 -7.52
CA GLY A 178 -11.87 11.44 -7.57
C GLY A 178 -10.79 10.36 -7.50
N VAL A 179 -9.80 10.52 -6.64
CA VAL A 179 -8.82 9.47 -6.32
C VAL A 179 -9.51 8.21 -5.79
N ASP A 180 -8.96 7.02 -6.05
CA ASP A 180 -9.53 5.79 -5.49
C ASP A 180 -9.21 5.64 -4.00
N GLY A 181 -8.04 6.10 -3.57
CA GLY A 181 -7.65 6.02 -2.18
C GLY A 181 -6.54 6.98 -1.76
N LEU A 182 -6.31 7.04 -0.46
CA LEU A 182 -5.23 7.81 0.17
C LEU A 182 -4.31 6.87 0.93
N VAL A 183 -3.03 7.23 1.03
CA VAL A 183 -2.11 6.57 1.95
C VAL A 183 -2.20 7.28 3.30
N LEU A 184 -2.57 6.54 4.36
CA LEU A 184 -2.63 7.03 5.74
C LEU A 184 -1.77 6.16 6.64
N GLY A 185 -0.80 6.75 7.33
CA GLY A 185 0.10 6.03 8.24
C GLY A 185 -0.64 5.39 9.42
N GLY A 186 -0.46 4.09 9.62
CA GLY A 186 -1.06 3.34 10.72
C GLY A 186 -0.40 3.57 12.10
N THR A 187 0.54 4.51 12.19
CA THR A 187 1.15 4.97 13.46
C THR A 187 0.31 6.03 14.18
N TYR A 188 -0.68 6.59 13.50
CA TYR A 188 -1.68 7.50 14.08
C TYR A 188 -2.87 6.71 14.63
N ASN A 189 -3.58 7.27 15.61
CA ASN A 189 -4.61 6.56 16.35
C ASN A 189 -5.77 7.47 16.76
N LYS A 190 -6.62 6.96 17.63
CA LYS A 190 -7.82 7.66 18.17
C LYS A 190 -7.54 8.99 18.90
N ASP A 191 -6.29 9.27 19.26
CA ASP A 191 -5.91 10.50 19.97
C ASP A 191 -5.44 11.59 19.00
N ASP A 192 -5.33 11.27 17.70
CA ASP A 192 -4.91 12.20 16.66
C ASP A 192 -6.12 12.96 16.09
N VAL A 193 -6.33 14.18 16.63
CA VAL A 193 -7.48 15.03 16.30
C VAL A 193 -7.54 15.40 14.81
N GLU A 194 -6.39 15.64 14.16
CA GLU A 194 -6.39 15.99 12.73
C GLU A 194 -6.82 14.79 11.87
N LEU A 195 -6.38 13.58 12.24
CA LEU A 195 -6.81 12.35 11.54
C LEU A 195 -8.30 12.10 11.72
N ILE A 196 -8.80 12.20 12.97
CA ILE A 196 -10.22 11.98 13.28
C ILE A 196 -11.11 12.96 12.49
N ASN A 197 -10.80 14.25 12.53
CA ASN A 197 -11.55 15.27 11.80
C ASN A 197 -11.52 15.01 10.28
N PHE A 198 -10.39 14.56 9.74
CA PHE A 198 -10.27 14.21 8.33
C PHE A 198 -11.11 12.98 7.97
N LEU A 199 -11.09 11.95 8.81
CA LEU A 199 -11.90 10.74 8.61
C LEU A 199 -13.40 11.04 8.67
N ASP A 200 -13.84 11.93 9.54
CA ASP A 200 -15.24 12.39 9.61
C ASP A 200 -15.69 13.09 8.32
N ILE A 201 -14.86 13.94 7.74
CA ILE A 201 -15.14 14.58 6.44
C ILE A 201 -15.28 13.54 5.32
N THR A 202 -14.49 12.48 5.35
CA THR A 202 -14.47 11.43 4.32
C THR A 202 -15.41 10.26 4.59
N LYS A 203 -16.14 10.28 5.71
CA LYS A 203 -16.98 9.17 6.19
C LYS A 203 -18.03 8.70 5.17
N LYS A 204 -18.61 9.63 4.42
CA LYS A 204 -19.63 9.33 3.39
C LYS A 204 -19.06 9.01 2.01
N SER A 205 -17.74 9.08 1.83
CA SER A 205 -17.10 8.74 0.56
C SER A 205 -16.82 7.23 0.48
N ASP A 206 -16.58 6.74 -0.72
CA ASP A 206 -16.12 5.37 -0.99
C ASP A 206 -14.58 5.27 -1.08
N THR A 207 -13.87 6.27 -0.55
CA THR A 207 -12.41 6.37 -0.57
C THR A 207 -11.76 5.22 0.20
N LEU A 208 -10.84 4.54 -0.43
CA LEU A 208 -10.00 3.54 0.21
C LEU A 208 -8.82 4.18 0.95
N TYR A 209 -8.29 3.49 1.94
CA TYR A 209 -7.10 3.92 2.66
C TYR A 209 -6.04 2.83 2.64
N LEU A 210 -4.90 3.09 2.01
CA LEU A 210 -3.74 2.21 2.10
C LEU A 210 -2.96 2.57 3.37
N VAL A 211 -2.86 1.61 4.30
CA VAL A 211 -2.40 1.86 5.67
C VAL A 211 -1.09 1.13 5.94
N PRO A 212 0.07 1.75 5.65
CA PRO A 212 1.37 1.23 6.04
C PRO A 212 1.68 1.57 7.51
N GLY A 213 2.60 0.81 8.11
CA GLY A 213 3.14 1.12 9.45
C GLY A 213 2.49 0.35 10.60
N ILE A 214 1.55 -0.54 10.33
CA ILE A 214 1.03 -1.49 11.32
C ILE A 214 2.11 -2.55 11.64
N GLY A 215 2.32 -2.81 12.91
CA GLY A 215 3.29 -3.76 13.43
C GLY A 215 4.69 -3.16 13.57
N GLU A 216 5.59 -3.38 12.63
CA GLU A 216 7.02 -3.07 12.77
C GLU A 216 7.33 -1.57 13.01
N GLN A 217 6.52 -0.65 12.47
CA GLN A 217 6.67 0.79 12.71
C GLN A 217 5.95 1.27 13.98
N GLY A 218 5.41 0.35 14.78
CA GLY A 218 4.77 0.63 16.07
C GLY A 218 3.26 0.88 16.00
N GLY A 219 2.66 0.92 14.82
CA GLY A 219 1.21 1.00 14.67
C GLY A 219 0.53 -0.28 15.17
N LYS A 220 -0.58 -0.13 15.88
CA LYS A 220 -1.41 -1.23 16.35
C LYS A 220 -2.75 -1.22 15.61
N LEU A 221 -3.13 -2.37 15.08
CA LEU A 221 -4.34 -2.52 14.29
C LEU A 221 -5.59 -2.03 15.03
N GLY A 222 -5.77 -2.43 16.29
CA GLY A 222 -6.89 -2.03 17.12
C GLY A 222 -6.95 -0.52 17.37
N ASP A 223 -5.81 0.09 17.71
CA ASP A 223 -5.73 1.53 17.96
C ASP A 223 -6.06 2.33 16.69
N PHE A 224 -5.64 1.84 15.53
CA PHE A 224 -5.94 2.47 14.24
C PHE A 224 -7.44 2.39 13.91
N TYR A 225 -8.10 1.24 14.08
CA TYR A 225 -9.55 1.14 13.84
C TYR A 225 -10.38 1.96 14.81
N LEU A 226 -9.90 2.17 16.05
CA LEU A 226 -10.55 3.05 17.02
C LEU A 226 -10.52 4.54 16.63
N SER A 227 -9.75 4.95 15.61
CA SER A 227 -9.81 6.30 15.03
C SER A 227 -11.11 6.57 14.25
N GLY A 228 -11.95 5.57 14.05
CA GLY A 228 -13.24 5.70 13.36
C GLY A 228 -13.20 5.38 11.85
N ILE A 229 -12.11 4.80 11.38
CA ILE A 229 -12.01 4.34 9.98
C ILE A 229 -12.93 3.15 9.73
N ASP A 230 -13.62 3.16 8.58
CA ASP A 230 -14.36 1.98 8.11
C ASP A 230 -13.38 0.86 7.71
N ALA A 231 -13.49 -0.27 8.37
CA ALA A 231 -12.59 -1.40 8.17
C ALA A 231 -12.60 -1.93 6.72
N ASN A 232 -13.75 -1.89 6.03
CA ASN A 232 -13.84 -2.32 4.63
C ASN A 232 -13.10 -1.39 3.67
N ARG A 233 -12.74 -0.18 4.12
CA ARG A 233 -11.98 0.80 3.34
C ARG A 233 -10.50 0.86 3.72
N ALA A 234 -10.11 0.22 4.84
CA ALA A 234 -8.75 0.25 5.37
C ALA A 234 -7.92 -0.94 4.86
N LEU A 235 -7.14 -0.74 3.81
CA LEU A 235 -6.24 -1.73 3.24
C LEU A 235 -4.95 -1.78 4.07
N ILE A 236 -4.86 -2.72 4.99
CA ILE A 236 -3.78 -2.84 5.97
C ILE A 236 -2.51 -3.39 5.31
N ASN A 237 -1.49 -2.55 5.14
CA ASN A 237 -0.25 -2.96 4.51
C ASN A 237 0.81 -3.39 5.53
N VAL A 238 1.18 -4.67 5.48
CA VAL A 238 2.24 -5.26 6.31
C VAL A 238 3.36 -5.79 5.41
N GLY A 239 4.57 -5.30 5.61
CA GLY A 239 5.76 -5.67 4.83
C GLY A 239 6.71 -6.60 5.61
N ARG A 240 7.85 -6.06 6.07
CA ARG A 240 8.96 -6.82 6.69
C ARG A 240 8.54 -7.74 7.82
N GLY A 241 7.62 -7.32 8.69
CA GLY A 241 7.11 -8.15 9.77
C GLY A 241 6.34 -9.40 9.32
N LEU A 242 5.90 -9.44 8.07
CA LEU A 242 5.29 -10.60 7.44
C LEU A 242 6.32 -11.39 6.61
N MET A 243 7.12 -10.70 5.80
CA MET A 243 8.15 -11.33 4.96
C MET A 243 9.22 -12.06 5.77
N PHE A 244 9.69 -11.42 6.84
CA PHE A 244 10.83 -11.88 7.67
C PHE A 244 10.41 -11.95 9.14
N CYS A 245 9.29 -12.63 9.43
CA CYS A 245 8.73 -12.74 10.78
C CYS A 245 9.59 -13.57 11.75
N ASN A 246 10.50 -14.36 11.21
CA ASN A 246 11.53 -15.13 11.95
C ASN A 246 12.95 -14.85 11.36
N GLY A 247 13.21 -13.59 11.02
CA GLY A 247 14.45 -13.19 10.36
C GLY A 247 14.67 -13.93 9.04
N GLN A 248 15.94 -14.19 8.70
CA GLN A 248 16.33 -14.94 7.50
C GLN A 248 15.90 -16.42 7.53
N ASN A 249 15.55 -16.96 8.70
CA ASN A 249 15.05 -18.33 8.87
C ASN A 249 13.54 -18.45 8.66
N THR A 250 12.88 -17.40 8.21
CA THR A 250 11.43 -17.42 7.95
C THR A 250 11.08 -18.40 6.84
N THR A 251 10.19 -19.33 7.13
CA THR A 251 9.65 -20.29 6.17
C THR A 251 8.32 -19.84 5.58
N PRO A 252 7.87 -20.40 4.44
CA PRO A 252 6.53 -20.16 3.91
C PRO A 252 5.42 -20.47 4.91
N GLU A 253 5.58 -21.49 5.77
CA GLU A 253 4.64 -21.85 6.82
C GLU A 253 4.56 -20.77 7.91
N ASP A 254 5.69 -20.16 8.28
CA ASP A 254 5.73 -19.02 9.21
C ASP A 254 4.98 -17.83 8.64
N GLN A 255 5.21 -17.52 7.37
CA GLN A 255 4.53 -16.44 6.64
C GLN A 255 3.03 -16.67 6.56
N ALA A 256 2.59 -17.89 6.20
CA ALA A 256 1.20 -18.28 6.16
C ALA A 256 0.52 -18.13 7.54
N ARG A 257 1.20 -18.58 8.60
CA ARG A 257 0.72 -18.48 9.99
C ARG A 257 0.54 -17.03 10.42
N VAL A 258 1.50 -16.14 10.11
CA VAL A 258 1.40 -14.72 10.44
C VAL A 258 0.31 -14.04 9.61
N ALA A 259 0.21 -14.34 8.31
CA ALA A 259 -0.84 -13.80 7.45
C ALA A 259 -2.24 -14.23 7.92
N SER A 260 -2.42 -15.50 8.29
CA SER A 260 -3.68 -16.01 8.86
C SER A 260 -4.06 -15.32 10.17
N LYS A 261 -3.08 -15.07 11.05
CA LYS A 261 -3.31 -14.31 12.29
C LYS A 261 -3.74 -12.88 12.00
N LEU A 262 -3.09 -12.20 11.07
CA LEU A 262 -3.45 -10.83 10.66
C LEU A 262 -4.87 -10.80 10.05
N GLN A 263 -5.21 -11.74 9.17
CA GLN A 263 -6.56 -11.87 8.64
C GLN A 263 -7.59 -12.01 9.77
N TYR A 264 -7.36 -12.92 10.72
CA TYR A 264 -8.25 -13.13 11.86
C TYR A 264 -8.43 -11.86 12.70
N GLU A 265 -7.36 -11.10 12.95
CA GLU A 265 -7.44 -9.84 13.66
C GLU A 265 -8.23 -8.77 12.87
N ILE A 266 -8.05 -8.69 11.56
CA ILE A 266 -8.80 -7.79 10.68
C ILE A 266 -10.29 -8.13 10.66
N GLN A 267 -10.63 -9.42 10.62
CA GLN A 267 -12.02 -9.90 10.59
C GLN A 267 -12.86 -9.44 11.78
N LYS A 268 -12.25 -9.14 12.92
CA LYS A 268 -12.97 -8.61 14.09
C LYS A 268 -13.59 -7.24 13.87
N TYR A 269 -13.18 -6.55 12.83
CA TYR A 269 -13.62 -5.18 12.51
C TYR A 269 -14.42 -5.11 11.20
N LEU A 270 -14.38 -6.14 10.34
CA LEU A 270 -15.18 -6.27 9.12
C LEU A 270 -16.61 -6.72 9.45
#